data_c52626369da3f01a8ca7d7253b0f061c
#
_entry.id   c52626369da3f01a8ca7d7253b0f061c
#
_cell.length_a   1.000
_cell.length_b   1.000
_cell.length_c   1.000
_cell.angle_alpha   90.00
_cell.angle_beta   90.00
_cell.angle_gamma   90.00
#
_symmetry.space_group_name_H-M   'P 1'
#
loop_
_entity.id
_entity.type
_entity.pdbx_description
1 polymer ?
#
loop_
_entity_poly.entity_id
_entity_poly.type
_entity_poly.pdbx_seq_one_letter_code
_entity_poly.pdbx_strand_id
1 'polypeptide(L)'
;MSEFEKKLLESADTIYLPNRYQEPFIEALGNITNIKIPDLKDRKLSVKSNGQTFRWVRGRDVPQIVASVQAAQPKKRIVGLSGSEWCDEYMLGQLTGKVATNRMIEYYNIPFAKSMGRVAIIAPQSVDVEQMREKIRPGQDPVPVITVYPNLAKNSFKEGLFRLSITTTPEFTLSGGVESLADDLGMLALDLVCTGATVIQNNFTILAELQEVYPAIVTARGYDA
;
A
#
# COMPACT_ATOMS: atom_id res chain seq x y z
N MET A 1 -3.96 22.13 4.85
CA MET A 1 -2.79 21.52 4.16
C MET A 1 -1.58 21.86 5.00
N SER A 2 -0.80 20.91 5.43
CA SER A 2 0.41 21.27 6.12
C SER A 2 1.44 21.71 5.07
N GLU A 3 2.11 22.80 5.35
CA GLU A 3 3.25 23.29 4.55
C GLU A 3 4.40 22.28 4.55
N PHE A 4 4.31 21.31 5.44
CA PHE A 4 5.29 20.26 5.67
C PHE A 4 5.37 19.26 4.50
N GLU A 5 4.24 18.65 4.06
CA GLU A 5 4.24 17.67 2.96
C GLU A 5 4.70 18.32 1.64
N LYS A 6 4.32 19.57 1.42
CA LYS A 6 4.80 20.35 0.28
C LYS A 6 6.31 20.50 0.33
N LYS A 7 6.84 20.92 1.48
CA LYS A 7 8.27 21.12 1.69
C LYS A 7 9.07 19.83 1.55
N LEU A 8 8.54 18.69 2.05
CA LEU A 8 9.15 17.38 1.86
C LEU A 8 9.39 17.05 0.38
N LEU A 9 8.37 17.25 -0.45
CA LEU A 9 8.43 16.96 -1.88
C LEU A 9 9.34 17.94 -2.62
N GLU A 10 9.22 19.24 -2.36
CA GLU A 10 9.98 20.29 -3.03
C GLU A 10 11.49 20.24 -2.70
N SER A 11 11.83 19.77 -1.51
CA SER A 11 13.23 19.63 -1.07
C SER A 11 13.88 18.30 -1.43
N ALA A 12 13.12 17.33 -1.98
CA ALA A 12 13.63 16.00 -2.29
C ALA A 12 14.67 16.01 -3.42
N ASP A 13 15.79 15.33 -3.24
CA ASP A 13 16.77 15.05 -4.31
C ASP A 13 16.30 13.94 -5.25
N THR A 14 15.60 12.96 -4.69
CA THR A 14 15.06 11.81 -5.42
C THR A 14 13.66 11.48 -4.94
N ILE A 15 12.74 11.31 -5.92
CA ILE A 15 11.37 10.93 -5.68
C ILE A 15 11.12 9.57 -6.36
N TYR A 16 10.73 8.56 -5.56
CA TYR A 16 10.31 7.26 -6.04
C TYR A 16 8.81 7.24 -6.28
N LEU A 17 8.39 6.77 -7.45
CA LEU A 17 7.01 6.77 -7.92
C LEU A 17 6.56 5.35 -8.26
N PRO A 18 5.29 5.00 -8.05
CA PRO A 18 4.74 3.75 -8.56
C PRO A 18 4.73 3.77 -10.10
N ASN A 19 5.11 2.65 -10.70
CA ASN A 19 5.11 2.49 -12.17
C ASN A 19 3.73 2.16 -12.75
N ARG A 20 2.73 1.96 -11.88
CA ARG A 20 1.32 1.73 -12.23
C ARG A 20 0.45 2.60 -11.32
N TYR A 21 -0.79 2.85 -11.74
CA TYR A 21 -1.75 3.64 -10.97
C TYR A 21 -1.25 5.05 -10.62
N GLN A 22 -0.58 5.71 -11.58
CA GLN A 22 0.04 7.03 -11.36
C GLN A 22 -0.99 8.16 -11.25
N GLU A 23 -2.13 8.03 -11.92
CA GLU A 23 -3.14 9.09 -12.01
C GLU A 23 -3.59 9.64 -10.64
N PRO A 24 -3.91 8.81 -9.62
CA PRO A 24 -4.28 9.34 -8.31
C PRO A 24 -3.17 10.15 -7.65
N PHE A 25 -1.90 9.76 -7.87
CA PHE A 25 -0.75 10.50 -7.32
C PHE A 25 -0.52 11.80 -8.07
N ILE A 26 -0.65 11.81 -9.40
CA ILE A 26 -0.51 13.02 -10.23
C ILE A 26 -1.59 14.04 -9.87
N GLU A 27 -2.86 13.60 -9.76
CA GLU A 27 -3.98 14.46 -9.35
C GLU A 27 -3.73 15.02 -7.94
N ALA A 28 -3.39 14.15 -6.99
CA ALA A 28 -3.16 14.54 -5.61
C ALA A 28 -1.98 15.53 -5.46
N LEU A 29 -0.86 15.29 -6.15
CA LEU A 29 0.30 16.19 -6.14
C LEU A 29 0.00 17.52 -6.80
N GLY A 30 -0.74 17.53 -7.90
CA GLY A 30 -1.13 18.77 -8.58
C GLY A 30 -1.91 19.73 -7.68
N ASN A 31 -2.57 19.22 -6.65
CA ASN A 31 -3.31 20.01 -5.67
C ASN A 31 -2.45 20.62 -4.56
N ILE A 32 -1.23 20.09 -4.33
CA ILE A 32 -0.39 20.51 -3.20
C ILE A 32 0.95 21.11 -3.60
N THR A 33 1.44 20.85 -4.80
CA THR A 33 2.75 21.31 -5.27
C THR A 33 2.73 21.70 -6.75
N ASN A 34 3.73 22.47 -7.17
CA ASN A 34 3.98 22.78 -8.58
C ASN A 34 4.91 21.75 -9.26
N ILE A 35 5.24 20.66 -8.58
CA ILE A 35 6.09 19.60 -9.11
C ILE A 35 5.35 18.91 -10.26
N LYS A 36 5.92 19.01 -11.46
CA LYS A 36 5.43 18.25 -12.62
C LYS A 36 6.13 16.91 -12.66
N ILE A 37 5.37 15.85 -12.47
CA ILE A 37 5.87 14.48 -12.67
C ILE A 37 6.14 14.33 -14.17
N PRO A 38 7.38 14.00 -14.58
CA PRO A 38 7.68 13.77 -15.99
C PRO A 38 6.98 12.50 -16.49
N ASP A 39 6.52 12.52 -17.74
CA ASP A 39 5.98 11.32 -18.38
C ASP A 39 7.03 10.22 -18.45
N LEU A 40 6.61 9.00 -18.12
CA LEU A 40 7.42 7.81 -18.28
C LEU A 40 7.46 7.39 -19.75
N LYS A 41 8.33 8.03 -20.53
CA LYS A 41 8.57 7.67 -21.94
C LYS A 41 9.71 6.65 -22.03
N ASP A 42 9.60 5.76 -23.02
CA ASP A 42 10.70 4.89 -23.46
C ASP A 42 11.27 3.92 -22.41
N ARG A 43 10.44 3.41 -21.49
CA ARG A 43 10.86 2.47 -20.43
C ARG A 43 12.06 2.95 -19.59
N LYS A 44 12.31 4.25 -19.52
CA LYS A 44 13.35 4.81 -18.67
C LYS A 44 12.99 4.60 -17.20
N LEU A 45 13.92 4.06 -16.44
CA LEU A 45 13.73 3.84 -14.99
C LEU A 45 13.92 5.12 -14.17
N SER A 46 14.48 6.18 -14.76
CA SER A 46 14.70 7.46 -14.09
C SER A 46 14.75 8.63 -15.06
N VAL A 47 14.26 9.79 -14.61
CA VAL A 47 14.31 11.06 -15.33
C VAL A 47 14.73 12.15 -14.37
N LYS A 48 15.57 13.09 -14.82
CA LYS A 48 15.88 14.33 -14.08
C LYS A 48 15.00 15.45 -14.59
N SER A 49 14.37 16.18 -13.67
CA SER A 49 13.55 17.35 -13.95
C SER A 49 13.66 18.33 -12.78
N ASN A 50 13.84 19.60 -13.07
CA ASN A 50 13.91 20.68 -12.07
C ASN A 50 14.84 20.44 -10.88
N GLY A 51 16.01 19.83 -11.14
CA GLY A 51 16.99 19.49 -10.10
C GLY A 51 16.72 18.20 -9.34
N GLN A 52 15.56 17.62 -9.50
CA GLN A 52 15.14 16.37 -8.84
C GLN A 52 15.31 15.16 -9.76
N THR A 53 15.53 13.99 -9.17
CA THR A 53 15.56 12.71 -9.89
C THR A 53 14.28 11.95 -9.60
N PHE A 54 13.48 11.65 -10.62
CA PHE A 54 12.30 10.80 -10.52
C PHE A 54 12.66 9.37 -10.89
N ARG A 55 12.21 8.39 -10.10
CA ARG A 55 12.45 6.97 -10.33
C ARG A 55 11.16 6.17 -10.21
N TRP A 56 10.91 5.28 -11.16
CA TRP A 56 9.71 4.44 -11.19
C TRP A 56 10.03 3.04 -10.70
N VAL A 57 9.25 2.58 -9.74
CA VAL A 57 9.37 1.26 -9.12
C VAL A 57 7.97 0.67 -8.91
N ARG A 58 7.86 -0.56 -8.45
CA ARG A 58 6.56 -1.11 -8.05
C ARG A 58 6.09 -0.37 -6.79
N GLY A 59 4.81 -0.01 -6.72
CA GLY A 59 4.26 0.74 -5.59
C GLY A 59 4.55 0.08 -4.23
N ARG A 60 4.42 -1.24 -4.16
CA ARG A 60 4.74 -2.03 -2.95
C ARG A 60 6.19 -1.96 -2.50
N ASP A 61 7.12 -1.69 -3.41
CA ASP A 61 8.55 -1.67 -3.10
C ASP A 61 9.02 -0.27 -2.63
N VAL A 62 8.19 0.77 -2.84
CA VAL A 62 8.53 2.16 -2.49
C VAL A 62 8.92 2.32 -1.02
N PRO A 63 8.16 1.83 -0.03
CA PRO A 63 8.51 2.00 1.38
C PRO A 63 9.88 1.42 1.71
N GLN A 64 10.17 0.20 1.25
CA GLN A 64 11.45 -0.47 1.46
C GLN A 64 12.61 0.24 0.76
N ILE A 65 12.39 0.71 -0.48
CA ILE A 65 13.41 1.41 -1.26
C ILE A 65 13.76 2.73 -0.59
N VAL A 66 12.76 3.53 -0.20
CA VAL A 66 12.98 4.81 0.49
C VAL A 66 13.81 4.60 1.74
N ALA A 67 13.42 3.68 2.62
CA ALA A 67 14.16 3.37 3.84
C ALA A 67 15.59 2.90 3.57
N SER A 68 15.78 2.03 2.58
CA SER A 68 17.11 1.47 2.27
C SER A 68 18.05 2.48 1.60
N VAL A 69 17.52 3.28 0.66
CA VAL A 69 18.32 4.28 -0.06
C VAL A 69 18.67 5.44 0.87
N GLN A 70 17.75 5.89 1.72
CA GLN A 70 18.05 6.92 2.71
C GLN A 70 19.15 6.46 3.69
N ALA A 71 19.09 5.23 4.18
CA ALA A 71 20.14 4.67 5.04
C ALA A 71 21.52 4.60 4.34
N ALA A 72 21.54 4.26 3.06
CA ALA A 72 22.77 4.19 2.27
C ALA A 72 23.29 5.57 1.82
N GLN A 73 22.43 6.57 1.73
CA GLN A 73 22.73 7.93 1.25
C GLN A 73 22.17 8.99 2.21
N PRO A 74 22.67 9.08 3.46
CA PRO A 74 22.07 9.91 4.51
C PRO A 74 22.09 11.42 4.22
N LYS A 75 22.95 11.85 3.30
CA LYS A 75 23.04 13.27 2.88
C LYS A 75 22.02 13.65 1.79
N LYS A 76 21.39 12.67 1.15
CA LYS A 76 20.36 12.92 0.15
C LYS A 76 18.99 12.89 0.78
N ARG A 77 18.08 13.63 0.19
CA ARG A 77 16.68 13.68 0.58
C ARG A 77 15.88 12.74 -0.31
N ILE A 78 15.48 11.60 0.24
CA ILE A 78 14.78 10.54 -0.48
C ILE A 78 13.32 10.55 -0.05
N VAL A 79 12.43 10.70 -1.01
CA VAL A 79 10.97 10.65 -0.81
C VAL A 79 10.38 9.61 -1.73
N GLY A 80 9.28 8.99 -1.33
CA GLY A 80 8.50 8.07 -2.17
C GLY A 80 7.03 8.43 -2.18
N LEU A 81 6.33 7.98 -3.21
CA LEU A 81 4.87 7.98 -3.27
C LEU A 81 4.39 6.54 -3.33
N SER A 82 3.44 6.17 -2.48
CA SER A 82 2.89 4.82 -2.41
C SER A 82 1.43 4.87 -1.95
N GLY A 83 0.69 3.79 -2.10
CA GLY A 83 -0.57 3.63 -1.40
C GLY A 83 -0.30 3.42 0.10
N SER A 84 -1.19 3.94 0.94
CA SER A 84 -1.07 3.82 2.40
C SER A 84 -1.01 2.36 2.87
N GLU A 85 -1.69 1.44 2.17
CA GLU A 85 -1.70 0.01 2.48
C GLU A 85 -0.31 -0.64 2.39
N TRP A 86 0.53 -0.22 1.45
CA TRP A 86 1.91 -0.71 1.34
C TRP A 86 2.82 -0.14 2.42
N CYS A 87 2.53 1.08 2.87
CA CYS A 87 3.23 1.68 4.01
C CYS A 87 2.90 0.90 5.29
N ASP A 88 1.62 0.59 5.51
CA ASP A 88 1.15 -0.20 6.64
C ASP A 88 1.71 -1.62 6.61
N GLU A 89 1.66 -2.28 5.46
CA GLU A 89 2.24 -3.62 5.26
C GLU A 89 3.73 -3.65 5.62
N TYR A 90 4.48 -2.64 5.19
CA TYR A 90 5.90 -2.51 5.49
C TYR A 90 6.15 -2.25 6.99
N MET A 91 5.43 -1.32 7.60
CA MET A 91 5.56 -0.98 9.02
C MET A 91 5.21 -2.16 9.93
N LEU A 92 4.16 -2.90 9.62
CA LEU A 92 3.79 -4.11 10.33
C LEU A 92 4.85 -5.21 10.19
N GLY A 93 5.47 -5.33 9.02
CA GLY A 93 6.63 -6.20 8.80
C GLY A 93 7.83 -5.85 9.68
N GLN A 94 8.05 -4.56 9.95
CA GLN A 94 9.09 -4.10 10.89
C GLN A 94 8.78 -4.47 12.33
N LEU A 95 7.53 -4.24 12.78
CA LEU A 95 7.10 -4.58 14.13
C LEU A 95 7.19 -6.07 14.44
N THR A 96 7.09 -6.93 13.41
CA THR A 96 7.24 -8.39 13.55
C THR A 96 8.68 -8.87 13.40
N GLY A 97 9.66 -7.96 13.33
CA GLY A 97 11.09 -8.29 13.23
C GLY A 97 11.55 -8.78 11.86
N LYS A 98 10.69 -8.73 10.84
CA LYS A 98 11.02 -9.14 9.47
C LYS A 98 11.87 -8.12 8.71
N VAL A 99 11.88 -6.88 9.17
CA VAL A 99 12.66 -5.78 8.60
C VAL A 99 13.52 -5.15 9.69
N ALA A 100 14.74 -4.77 9.35
CA ALA A 100 15.65 -4.15 10.31
C ALA A 100 15.09 -2.84 10.87
N THR A 101 15.14 -2.66 12.18
CA THR A 101 14.59 -1.51 12.90
C THR A 101 15.20 -0.16 12.52
N ASN A 102 16.42 -0.17 11.98
CA ASN A 102 17.12 1.04 11.49
C ASN A 102 16.65 1.51 10.10
N ARG A 103 15.62 0.86 9.53
CA ARG A 103 15.04 1.20 8.23
C ARG A 103 13.57 1.56 8.37
N MET A 104 13.20 2.22 9.45
CA MET A 104 11.83 2.67 9.67
C MET A 104 11.44 3.77 8.70
N ILE A 105 10.17 3.78 8.34
CA ILE A 105 9.54 4.84 7.56
C ILE A 105 8.53 5.62 8.40
N GLU A 106 8.20 6.78 7.89
CA GLU A 106 7.00 7.55 8.22
C GLU A 106 6.26 7.81 6.93
N TYR A 107 4.95 7.88 6.98
CA TYR A 107 4.17 8.25 5.82
C TYR A 107 3.04 9.19 6.18
N TYR A 108 2.63 9.98 5.21
CA TYR A 108 1.61 11.01 5.33
C TYR A 108 0.64 10.88 4.16
N ASN A 109 -0.63 10.63 4.44
CA ASN A 109 -1.64 10.63 3.39
C ASN A 109 -1.69 12.01 2.75
N ILE A 110 -1.71 12.05 1.41
CA ILE A 110 -1.76 13.32 0.71
C ILE A 110 -3.11 13.98 1.01
N PRO A 111 -3.12 15.23 1.53
CA PRO A 111 -4.35 15.93 1.90
C PRO A 111 -5.30 16.07 0.72
N PHE A 112 -6.60 15.88 0.97
CA PHE A 112 -7.67 15.98 -0.03
C PHE A 112 -7.57 15.03 -1.22
N ALA A 113 -6.64 14.07 -1.18
CA ALA A 113 -6.59 13.01 -2.18
C ALA A 113 -7.85 12.14 -2.08
N LYS A 114 -8.35 11.73 -3.25
CA LYS A 114 -9.42 10.72 -3.30
C LYS A 114 -8.86 9.36 -2.84
N SER A 115 -9.70 8.57 -2.21
CA SER A 115 -9.39 7.17 -1.92
C SER A 115 -9.05 6.44 -3.23
N MET A 116 -7.99 5.67 -3.20
CA MET A 116 -7.59 4.79 -4.31
C MET A 116 -8.40 3.49 -4.33
N GLY A 117 -9.10 3.21 -3.25
CA GLY A 117 -9.85 1.97 -3.02
C GLY A 117 -9.80 1.57 -1.57
N ARG A 118 -10.02 0.29 -1.30
CA ARG A 118 -10.03 -0.27 0.04
C ARG A 118 -9.38 -1.65 0.06
N VAL A 119 -8.65 -1.96 1.09
CA VAL A 119 -8.25 -3.34 1.37
C VAL A 119 -9.47 -4.07 1.89
N ALA A 120 -9.80 -5.19 1.27
CA ALA A 120 -11.00 -5.95 1.58
C ALA A 120 -10.75 -7.46 1.57
N ILE A 121 -11.58 -8.20 2.31
CA ILE A 121 -11.71 -9.64 2.18
C ILE A 121 -12.79 -9.91 1.14
N ILE A 122 -12.43 -10.67 0.13
CA ILE A 122 -13.32 -11.09 -0.96
C ILE A 122 -13.42 -12.60 -1.02
N ALA A 123 -14.58 -13.09 -1.42
CA ALA A 123 -14.87 -14.52 -1.56
C ALA A 123 -15.27 -14.83 -3.01
N PRO A 124 -14.75 -15.89 -3.63
CA PRO A 124 -15.25 -16.37 -4.91
C PRO A 124 -16.66 -16.97 -4.76
N GLN A 125 -17.37 -17.10 -5.87
CA GLN A 125 -18.76 -17.61 -5.89
C GLN A 125 -18.89 -19.03 -5.33
N SER A 126 -17.82 -19.81 -5.41
CA SER A 126 -17.76 -21.19 -4.87
C SER A 126 -17.80 -21.28 -3.35
N VAL A 127 -17.63 -20.16 -2.65
CA VAL A 127 -17.57 -20.07 -1.19
C VAL A 127 -18.94 -19.67 -0.63
N ASP A 128 -19.40 -20.39 0.41
CA ASP A 128 -20.59 -20.00 1.18
C ASP A 128 -20.31 -18.72 1.97
N VAL A 129 -20.81 -17.60 1.45
CA VAL A 129 -20.59 -16.25 1.99
C VAL A 129 -21.11 -16.11 3.41
N GLU A 130 -22.29 -16.67 3.71
CA GLU A 130 -22.90 -16.53 5.03
C GLU A 130 -22.10 -17.34 6.09
N GLN A 131 -21.72 -18.56 5.74
CA GLN A 131 -20.85 -19.35 6.60
C GLN A 131 -19.51 -18.66 6.87
N MET A 132 -18.91 -18.04 5.86
CA MET A 132 -17.64 -17.34 6.01
C MET A 132 -17.77 -16.08 6.84
N ARG A 133 -18.84 -15.32 6.71
CA ARG A 133 -19.12 -14.15 7.56
C ARG A 133 -19.17 -14.51 9.04
N GLU A 134 -19.71 -15.67 9.39
CA GLU A 134 -19.69 -16.17 10.77
C GLU A 134 -18.27 -16.53 11.23
N LYS A 135 -17.50 -17.19 10.36
CA LYS A 135 -16.13 -17.62 10.69
C LYS A 135 -15.14 -16.46 10.84
N ILE A 136 -15.31 -15.38 10.11
CA ILE A 136 -14.41 -14.21 10.19
C ILE A 136 -14.71 -13.27 11.38
N ARG A 137 -15.68 -13.60 12.24
CA ARG A 137 -16.02 -12.78 13.41
C ARG A 137 -14.94 -12.82 14.49
N PRO A 138 -14.85 -11.77 15.33
CA PRO A 138 -13.93 -11.76 16.46
C PRO A 138 -14.09 -12.98 17.36
N GLY A 139 -12.97 -13.52 17.83
CA GLY A 139 -12.96 -14.67 18.75
C GLY A 139 -13.09 -16.04 18.09
N GLN A 140 -13.15 -16.10 16.76
CA GLN A 140 -13.08 -17.33 16.00
C GLN A 140 -11.62 -17.67 15.64
N ASP A 141 -11.38 -18.92 15.23
CA ASP A 141 -10.09 -19.33 14.70
C ASP A 141 -9.74 -18.55 13.43
N PRO A 142 -8.44 -18.24 13.19
CA PRO A 142 -8.03 -17.51 12.00
C PRO A 142 -8.43 -18.19 10.70
N VAL A 143 -9.11 -17.46 9.82
CA VAL A 143 -9.50 -17.97 8.50
C VAL A 143 -8.34 -17.77 7.53
N PRO A 144 -7.90 -18.84 6.81
CA PRO A 144 -6.83 -18.72 5.84
C PRO A 144 -7.24 -17.86 4.65
N VAL A 145 -6.34 -16.99 4.20
CA VAL A 145 -6.56 -16.11 3.04
C VAL A 145 -5.36 -16.13 2.10
N ILE A 146 -5.63 -15.91 0.82
CA ILE A 146 -4.62 -15.63 -0.19
C ILE A 146 -4.43 -14.11 -0.24
N THR A 147 -3.19 -13.62 -0.21
CA THR A 147 -2.97 -12.18 -0.12
C THR A 147 -1.64 -11.72 -0.71
N VAL A 148 -1.59 -10.46 -1.09
CA VAL A 148 -0.34 -9.71 -1.34
C VAL A 148 0.13 -8.96 -0.08
N TYR A 149 -0.70 -8.94 0.99
CA TYR A 149 -0.48 -8.19 2.24
C TYR A 149 -0.36 -9.13 3.46
N PRO A 150 0.70 -9.96 3.56
CA PRO A 150 0.78 -10.97 4.63
C PRO A 150 0.88 -10.38 6.04
N ASN A 151 1.42 -9.18 6.20
CA ASN A 151 1.51 -8.56 7.52
C ASN A 151 0.18 -7.89 7.92
N LEU A 152 -0.53 -7.27 6.98
CA LEU A 152 -1.89 -6.80 7.20
C LEU A 152 -2.81 -7.96 7.55
N ALA A 153 -2.73 -9.08 6.83
CA ALA A 153 -3.52 -10.28 7.12
C ALA A 153 -3.28 -10.82 8.53
N LYS A 154 -2.03 -10.80 9.02
CA LYS A 154 -1.67 -11.27 10.37
C LYS A 154 -2.01 -10.31 11.48
N ASN A 155 -1.99 -9.02 11.18
CA ASN A 155 -2.09 -7.96 12.19
C ASN A 155 -3.44 -7.25 12.21
N SER A 156 -4.41 -7.73 11.45
CA SER A 156 -5.82 -7.33 11.60
C SER A 156 -6.36 -7.50 13.03
N PHE A 157 -5.55 -8.08 13.93
CA PHE A 157 -5.84 -8.44 15.34
C PHE A 157 -5.20 -7.58 16.40
N LYS A 158 -4.04 -6.95 16.14
CA LYS A 158 -3.36 -6.22 17.20
C LYS A 158 -4.05 -4.90 17.44
N GLU A 159 -4.73 -4.86 18.60
CA GLU A 159 -5.36 -3.69 19.16
C GLU A 159 -4.53 -2.41 18.98
N GLY A 160 -5.16 -1.37 18.49
CA GLY A 160 -4.67 0.00 18.56
C GLY A 160 -4.32 0.67 17.25
N LEU A 161 -3.84 -0.04 16.22
CA LEU A 161 -3.51 0.57 14.92
C LEU A 161 -4.63 0.38 13.88
N PHE A 162 -5.27 -0.78 13.88
CA PHE A 162 -6.37 -1.08 12.98
C PHE A 162 -7.51 -1.68 13.78
N ARG A 163 -8.67 -1.03 13.78
CA ARG A 163 -9.91 -1.53 14.40
C ARG A 163 -10.53 -2.63 13.55
N LEU A 164 -9.80 -3.70 13.28
CA LEU A 164 -10.31 -4.80 12.49
C LEU A 164 -10.77 -5.93 13.40
N SER A 165 -12.06 -6.20 13.29
CA SER A 165 -12.76 -7.26 14.04
C SER A 165 -12.66 -8.63 13.36
N ILE A 166 -11.66 -8.88 12.53
CA ILE A 166 -11.62 -10.03 11.64
C ILE A 166 -10.34 -10.83 11.83
N THR A 167 -10.47 -12.16 11.95
CA THR A 167 -9.38 -13.11 12.15
C THR A 167 -8.97 -13.77 10.84
N THR A 168 -7.86 -13.31 10.25
CA THR A 168 -7.29 -13.97 9.07
C THR A 168 -5.84 -14.39 9.28
N THR A 169 -5.40 -15.39 8.53
CA THR A 169 -4.01 -15.82 8.47
C THR A 169 -3.61 -16.01 7.01
N PRO A 170 -2.44 -15.49 6.55
CA PRO A 170 -2.00 -15.70 5.19
C PRO A 170 -1.61 -17.15 4.97
N GLU A 171 -2.37 -17.87 4.15
CA GLU A 171 -2.03 -19.23 3.70
C GLU A 171 -1.08 -19.14 2.51
N PHE A 172 -1.41 -18.32 1.52
CA PHE A 172 -0.57 -18.04 0.37
C PHE A 172 -0.26 -16.55 0.26
N THR A 173 1.01 -16.23 0.08
CA THR A 173 1.45 -14.85 -0.20
C THR A 173 1.93 -14.75 -1.63
N LEU A 174 1.25 -13.92 -2.42
CA LEU A 174 1.53 -13.73 -3.83
C LEU A 174 2.11 -12.35 -4.11
N SER A 175 2.60 -12.19 -5.33
CA SER A 175 3.01 -10.87 -5.86
C SER A 175 1.94 -10.22 -6.77
N GLY A 176 0.79 -10.88 -6.92
CA GLY A 176 -0.35 -10.52 -7.77
C GLY A 176 -1.12 -11.79 -8.15
N GLY A 177 -2.27 -11.63 -8.81
CA GLY A 177 -3.12 -12.75 -9.21
C GLY A 177 -3.83 -13.46 -8.05
N VAL A 178 -4.07 -12.75 -6.98
CA VAL A 178 -4.69 -13.25 -5.74
C VAL A 178 -6.09 -13.79 -6.01
N GLU A 179 -6.90 -13.05 -6.78
CA GLU A 179 -8.27 -13.44 -7.12
C GLU A 179 -8.31 -14.75 -7.90
N SER A 180 -7.42 -14.92 -8.91
CA SER A 180 -7.39 -16.14 -9.71
C SER A 180 -7.10 -17.38 -8.86
N LEU A 181 -6.11 -17.31 -7.98
CA LEU A 181 -5.80 -18.44 -7.10
C LEU A 181 -6.90 -18.67 -6.05
N ALA A 182 -7.54 -17.62 -5.57
CA ALA A 182 -8.65 -17.73 -4.63
C ALA A 182 -9.85 -18.44 -5.26
N ASP A 183 -10.15 -18.15 -6.53
CA ASP A 183 -11.21 -18.84 -7.27
C ASP A 183 -10.87 -20.32 -7.51
N ASP A 184 -9.65 -20.59 -7.98
CA ASP A 184 -9.16 -21.96 -8.24
C ASP A 184 -9.19 -22.85 -6.99
N LEU A 185 -8.92 -22.29 -5.82
CA LEU A 185 -8.85 -23.04 -4.56
C LEU A 185 -10.12 -22.95 -3.71
N GLY A 186 -11.11 -22.15 -4.09
CA GLY A 186 -12.28 -21.88 -3.27
C GLY A 186 -11.95 -21.25 -1.91
N MET A 187 -10.97 -20.35 -1.90
CA MET A 187 -10.48 -19.68 -0.69
C MET A 187 -10.82 -18.18 -0.67
N LEU A 188 -10.77 -17.58 0.51
CA LEU A 188 -10.88 -16.13 0.64
C LEU A 188 -9.60 -15.45 0.14
N ALA A 189 -9.76 -14.26 -0.41
CA ALA A 189 -8.65 -13.38 -0.75
C ALA A 189 -8.68 -12.08 0.07
N LEU A 190 -7.50 -11.55 0.41
CA LEU A 190 -7.34 -10.20 0.96
C LEU A 190 -6.53 -9.40 -0.03
N ASP A 191 -7.18 -8.42 -0.66
CA ASP A 191 -6.57 -7.61 -1.72
C ASP A 191 -7.14 -6.19 -1.76
N LEU A 192 -6.54 -5.34 -2.61
CA LEU A 192 -7.01 -3.98 -2.88
C LEU A 192 -8.18 -3.99 -3.88
N VAL A 193 -9.31 -3.49 -3.44
CA VAL A 193 -10.50 -3.26 -4.27
C VAL A 193 -10.61 -1.78 -4.61
N CYS A 194 -10.28 -1.39 -5.85
CA CYS A 194 -10.35 0.00 -6.29
C CYS A 194 -11.81 0.42 -6.60
N THR A 195 -12.35 -0.04 -7.73
CA THR A 195 -13.72 0.33 -8.17
C THR A 195 -14.77 -0.73 -7.87
N GLY A 196 -14.34 -1.91 -7.45
CA GLY A 196 -15.20 -3.09 -7.33
C GLY A 196 -15.57 -3.74 -8.68
N ALA A 197 -15.22 -3.13 -9.81
CA ALA A 197 -15.56 -3.69 -11.13
C ALA A 197 -14.93 -5.07 -11.34
N THR A 198 -13.66 -5.26 -10.98
CA THR A 198 -12.98 -6.56 -11.08
C THR A 198 -13.63 -7.61 -10.20
N VAL A 199 -14.04 -7.23 -8.99
CA VAL A 199 -14.73 -8.10 -8.04
C VAL A 199 -16.04 -8.61 -8.66
N ILE A 200 -16.86 -7.69 -9.22
CA ILE A 200 -18.14 -8.03 -9.86
C ILE A 200 -17.91 -8.86 -11.14
N GLN A 201 -16.99 -8.46 -12.01
CA GLN A 201 -16.71 -9.15 -13.27
C GLN A 201 -16.21 -10.59 -13.07
N ASN A 202 -15.50 -10.84 -11.98
CA ASN A 202 -14.98 -12.18 -11.64
C ASN A 202 -15.88 -12.92 -10.65
N ASN A 203 -17.13 -12.46 -10.43
CA ASN A 203 -18.10 -13.09 -9.52
C ASN A 203 -17.59 -13.25 -8.07
N PHE A 204 -16.82 -12.30 -7.58
CA PHE A 204 -16.45 -12.24 -6.16
C PHE A 204 -17.47 -11.43 -5.36
N THR A 205 -17.57 -11.74 -4.08
CA THR A 205 -18.34 -10.98 -3.09
C THR A 205 -17.43 -10.35 -2.06
N ILE A 206 -17.61 -9.07 -1.75
CA ILE A 206 -16.90 -8.42 -0.65
C ILE A 206 -17.55 -8.87 0.66
N LEU A 207 -16.77 -9.55 1.50
CA LEU A 207 -17.19 -9.99 2.83
C LEU A 207 -17.00 -8.90 3.88
N ALA A 208 -15.86 -8.23 3.83
CA ALA A 208 -15.50 -7.17 4.77
C ALA A 208 -14.52 -6.18 4.14
N GLU A 209 -14.74 -4.90 4.44
CA GLU A 209 -13.82 -3.81 4.08
C GLU A 209 -12.98 -3.48 5.31
N LEU A 210 -11.66 -3.48 5.14
CA LEU A 210 -10.72 -3.33 6.25
C LEU A 210 -10.28 -1.88 6.45
N GLN A 211 -9.77 -1.28 5.39
CA GLN A 211 -9.32 0.11 5.44
C GLN A 211 -9.40 0.76 4.06
N GLU A 212 -9.63 2.06 4.05
CA GLU A 212 -9.48 2.87 2.85
C GLU A 212 -8.00 3.12 2.55
N VAL A 213 -7.68 3.18 1.27
CA VAL A 213 -6.33 3.39 0.76
C VAL A 213 -6.23 4.76 0.12
N TYR A 214 -5.23 5.51 0.54
CA TYR A 214 -4.97 6.85 0.04
C TYR A 214 -3.57 6.95 -0.57
N PRO A 215 -3.36 7.84 -1.55
CA PRO A 215 -2.02 8.23 -1.94
C PRO A 215 -1.26 8.80 -0.74
N ALA A 216 -0.04 8.34 -0.53
CA ALA A 216 0.78 8.75 0.60
C ALA A 216 2.20 9.14 0.17
N ILE A 217 2.76 10.11 0.89
CA ILE A 217 4.17 10.50 0.83
C ILE A 217 4.92 9.67 1.87
N VAL A 218 6.01 9.05 1.46
CA VAL A 218 6.83 8.16 2.30
C VAL A 218 8.21 8.75 2.49
N THR A 219 8.68 8.80 3.73
CA THR A 219 10.04 9.20 4.09
C THR A 219 10.66 8.16 5.03
N ALA A 220 11.99 8.16 5.16
CA ALA A 220 12.61 7.42 6.25
C ALA A 220 12.38 8.15 7.57
N ARG A 221 12.19 7.41 8.65
CA ARG A 221 11.98 7.97 10.00
C ARG A 221 13.17 8.79 10.47
N GLY A 222 12.88 9.93 11.10
CA GLY A 222 13.90 10.87 11.57
C GLY A 222 14.46 11.76 10.47
N TYR A 223 13.74 11.87 9.36
CA TYR A 223 14.02 12.82 8.30
C TYR A 223 13.38 14.16 8.64
N ASP A 224 14.18 15.10 9.13
CA ASP A 224 13.74 16.49 9.38
C ASP A 224 13.77 17.28 8.06
N ALA A 225 12.63 17.82 7.67
CA ALA A 225 12.43 18.62 6.44
C ALA A 225 12.97 20.05 6.57
#